data_c8070248aab582904d4d90471f40dc5b
#
_entry.id   c8070248aab582904d4d90471f40dc5b
#
_cell.length_a   1.000
_cell.length_b   1.000
_cell.length_c   1.000
_cell.angle_alpha   90.00
_cell.angle_beta   90.00
_cell.angle_gamma   90.00
#
_symmetry.space_group_name_H-M   'P 1'
#
loop_
_entity.id
_entity.type
_entity.pdbx_description
1 polymer ?
#
loop_
_entity_poly.entity_id
_entity_poly.type
_entity_poly.pdbx_seq_one_letter_code
_entity_poly.pdbx_strand_id
1 'polypeptide(L)'
;MISILVDILRSKQIESSKLLFKGLQAGDKGFVSVITVAELSVGAYRSPRKDALEKTFKLLSLVHIINLTTDIAVEGGKIYARLVERGEEIEMNDCLIAATSLSLNIHKIVTRDIDHFCRIENIEAVTPEDLGF
;
A
#
# COMPACT_ATOMS: atom_id res chain seq x y z
N MET A 1 -18.71 4.99 -4.11
CA MET A 1 -17.26 5.28 -4.18
C MET A 1 -16.61 4.80 -2.89
N ILE A 2 -15.59 3.96 -3.02
CA ILE A 2 -14.83 3.42 -1.90
C ILE A 2 -13.44 4.05 -1.92
N SER A 3 -12.94 4.47 -0.75
CA SER A 3 -11.56 4.92 -0.60
C SER A 3 -10.76 3.78 0.03
N ILE A 4 -9.68 3.36 -0.63
CA ILE A 4 -8.83 2.26 -0.19
C ILE A 4 -7.38 2.68 -0.21
N LEU A 5 -6.59 2.13 0.70
CA LEU A 5 -5.14 2.23 0.58
C LEU A 5 -4.64 1.05 -0.24
N VAL A 6 -3.82 1.34 -1.25
CA VAL A 6 -3.34 0.36 -2.22
C VAL A 6 -1.94 -0.07 -1.83
N ASP A 7 -1.79 -1.35 -1.50
CA ASP A 7 -0.50 -1.95 -1.20
C ASP A 7 -0.07 -3.00 -2.24
N ILE A 8 -1.02 -3.54 -3.00
CA ILE A 8 -0.73 -4.63 -3.94
C ILE A 8 0.26 -4.25 -5.05
N LEU A 9 0.49 -2.96 -5.27
CA LEU A 9 1.45 -2.51 -6.27
C LEU A 9 2.88 -2.97 -5.96
N ARG A 10 3.18 -3.25 -4.69
CA ARG A 10 4.47 -3.83 -4.29
C ARG A 10 4.59 -5.29 -4.71
N SER A 11 3.48 -5.95 -4.94
CA SER A 11 3.45 -7.32 -5.42
C SER A 11 3.86 -7.38 -6.88
N LYS A 12 4.68 -8.35 -7.23
CA LYS A 12 5.11 -8.57 -8.61
C LYS A 12 4.05 -9.29 -9.45
N GLN A 13 2.85 -9.49 -8.90
CA GLN A 13 1.77 -10.19 -9.59
C GLN A 13 1.01 -9.22 -10.48
N ILE A 14 1.22 -9.35 -11.78
CA ILE A 14 0.61 -8.49 -12.81
C ILE A 14 -0.92 -8.52 -12.74
N GLU A 15 -1.51 -9.67 -12.46
CA GLU A 15 -2.96 -9.81 -12.41
C GLU A 15 -3.61 -9.01 -11.27
N SER A 16 -2.95 -8.93 -10.11
CA SER A 16 -3.44 -8.12 -8.99
C SER A 16 -3.54 -6.65 -9.36
N SER A 17 -2.54 -6.14 -10.09
CA SER A 17 -2.56 -4.76 -10.57
C SER A 17 -3.68 -4.52 -11.58
N LYS A 18 -3.91 -5.46 -12.49
CA LYS A 18 -5.01 -5.37 -13.47
C LYS A 18 -6.38 -5.35 -12.79
N LEU A 19 -6.58 -6.19 -11.79
CA LEU A 19 -7.81 -6.23 -11.01
C LEU A 19 -8.06 -4.91 -10.30
N LEU A 20 -7.00 -4.35 -9.69
CA LEU A 20 -7.08 -3.06 -9.03
C LEU A 20 -7.51 -1.95 -10.01
N PHE A 21 -6.88 -1.89 -11.19
CA PHE A 21 -7.19 -0.86 -12.18
C PHE A 21 -8.62 -0.95 -12.67
N LYS A 22 -9.12 -2.15 -12.84
CA LYS A 22 -10.52 -2.36 -13.23
C LYS A 22 -11.46 -1.81 -12.15
N GLY A 23 -11.15 -2.02 -10.88
CA GLY A 23 -11.93 -1.49 -9.78
C GLY A 23 -11.87 0.03 -9.69
N LEU A 24 -10.68 0.62 -9.84
CA LEU A 24 -10.51 2.07 -9.83
C LEU A 24 -11.23 2.75 -10.98
N GLN A 25 -11.32 2.12 -12.15
CA GLN A 25 -12.08 2.62 -13.28
C GLN A 25 -13.59 2.67 -12.99
N ALA A 26 -14.06 1.87 -12.03
CA ALA A 26 -15.46 1.90 -11.59
C ALA A 26 -15.75 3.04 -10.61
N GLY A 27 -14.80 3.95 -10.36
CA GLY A 27 -15.01 5.16 -9.56
C GLY A 27 -14.48 5.11 -8.13
N ASP A 28 -13.82 4.03 -7.74
CA ASP A 28 -13.19 3.94 -6.43
C ASP A 28 -11.92 4.81 -6.38
N LYS A 29 -11.61 5.35 -5.19
CA LYS A 29 -10.40 6.13 -4.98
C LYS A 29 -9.32 5.28 -4.35
N GLY A 30 -8.18 5.17 -5.04
CA GLY A 30 -6.99 4.49 -4.53
C GLY A 30 -5.96 5.49 -4.03
N PHE A 31 -5.48 5.25 -2.81
CA PHE A 31 -4.41 6.03 -2.18
C PHE A 31 -3.19 5.13 -2.00
N VAL A 32 -2.00 5.69 -2.14
CA VAL A 32 -0.75 4.95 -1.98
C VAL A 32 0.22 5.78 -1.15
N SER A 33 0.95 5.10 -0.26
CA SER A 33 2.02 5.74 0.51
C SER A 33 3.22 6.06 -0.38
N VAL A 34 3.89 7.18 -0.13
CA VAL A 34 5.16 7.49 -0.79
C VAL A 34 6.23 6.41 -0.53
N ILE A 35 6.10 5.63 0.54
CA ILE A 35 6.96 4.46 0.79
C ILE A 35 6.82 3.45 -0.36
N THR A 36 5.60 3.19 -0.80
CA THR A 36 5.36 2.30 -1.94
C THR A 36 5.97 2.86 -3.23
N VAL A 37 5.92 4.17 -3.42
CA VAL A 37 6.58 4.83 -4.56
C VAL A 37 8.09 4.53 -4.55
N ALA A 38 8.74 4.65 -3.39
CA ALA A 38 10.16 4.34 -3.25
C ALA A 38 10.47 2.88 -3.61
N GLU A 39 9.67 1.94 -3.11
CA GLU A 39 9.85 0.52 -3.39
C GLU A 39 9.64 0.18 -4.87
N LEU A 40 8.62 0.78 -5.49
CA LEU A 40 8.38 0.62 -6.93
C LEU A 40 9.53 1.20 -7.76
N SER A 41 10.08 2.32 -7.31
CA SER A 41 11.22 2.95 -8.00
C SER A 41 12.45 2.05 -7.97
N VAL A 42 12.72 1.41 -6.85
CA VAL A 42 13.81 0.42 -6.76
C VAL A 42 13.61 -0.68 -7.81
N GLY A 43 12.40 -1.24 -7.89
CA GLY A 43 12.09 -2.28 -8.87
C GLY A 43 12.27 -1.81 -10.31
N ALA A 44 11.84 -0.59 -10.61
CA ALA A 44 11.97 -0.02 -11.95
C ALA A 44 13.43 0.19 -12.37
N TYR A 45 14.25 0.74 -11.47
CA TYR A 45 15.67 0.99 -11.76
C TYR A 45 16.50 -0.30 -11.82
N ARG A 46 16.09 -1.35 -11.13
CA ARG A 46 16.76 -2.65 -11.19
C ARG A 46 16.28 -3.53 -12.33
N SER A 47 15.21 -3.17 -12.98
CA SER A 47 14.65 -3.94 -14.08
C SER A 47 15.54 -3.84 -15.33
N PRO A 48 15.76 -4.93 -16.09
CA PRO A 48 16.47 -4.88 -17.36
C PRO A 48 15.63 -4.24 -18.48
N ARG A 49 14.32 -4.02 -18.26
CA ARG A 49 13.43 -3.46 -19.25
C ARG A 49 13.61 -1.94 -19.32
N LYS A 50 13.78 -1.44 -20.55
CA LYS A 50 13.98 0.00 -20.78
C LYS A 50 12.76 0.85 -20.46
N ASP A 51 11.56 0.26 -20.52
CA ASP A 51 10.29 0.95 -20.29
C ASP A 51 9.75 0.79 -18.86
N ALA A 52 10.52 0.18 -17.96
CA ALA A 52 10.06 -0.11 -16.60
C ALA A 52 9.67 1.14 -15.82
N LEU A 53 10.50 2.19 -15.89
CA LEU A 53 10.25 3.45 -15.20
C LEU A 53 9.00 4.15 -15.73
N GLU A 54 8.84 4.18 -17.05
CA GLU A 54 7.66 4.75 -17.69
C GLU A 54 6.38 4.04 -17.28
N LYS A 55 6.40 2.71 -17.25
CA LYS A 55 5.26 1.90 -16.81
C LYS A 55 4.93 2.15 -15.35
N THR A 56 5.94 2.30 -14.51
CA THR A 56 5.75 2.61 -13.09
C THR A 56 5.05 3.95 -12.92
N PHE A 57 5.47 4.98 -13.65
CA PHE A 57 4.83 6.30 -13.59
C PHE A 57 3.39 6.28 -14.10
N LYS A 58 3.11 5.51 -15.16
CA LYS A 58 1.74 5.34 -15.64
C LYS A 58 0.86 4.71 -14.56
N LEU A 59 1.38 3.71 -13.88
CA LEU A 59 0.70 3.03 -12.79
C LEU A 59 0.38 4.01 -11.66
N LEU A 60 1.36 4.78 -11.23
CA LEU A 60 1.21 5.74 -10.14
C LEU A 60 0.28 6.91 -10.49
N SER A 61 0.08 7.22 -11.78
CA SER A 61 -0.84 8.27 -12.20
C SER A 61 -2.31 7.93 -11.93
N LEU A 62 -2.62 6.67 -11.65
CA LEU A 62 -3.98 6.19 -11.41
C LEU A 62 -4.38 6.25 -9.93
N VAL A 63 -3.46 6.59 -9.05
CA VAL A 63 -3.68 6.62 -7.60
C VAL A 63 -3.24 7.97 -7.02
N HIS A 64 -3.71 8.26 -5.82
CA HIS A 64 -3.32 9.46 -5.08
C HIS A 64 -2.14 9.13 -4.18
N ILE A 65 -1.00 9.80 -4.39
CA ILE A 65 0.22 9.57 -3.59
C ILE A 65 0.16 10.44 -2.34
N ILE A 66 0.37 9.83 -1.18
CA ILE A 66 0.36 10.50 0.12
C ILE A 66 1.78 10.58 0.66
N ASN A 67 2.24 11.79 0.92
CA ASN A 67 3.57 12.02 1.45
C ASN A 67 3.68 11.58 2.91
N LEU A 68 4.89 11.18 3.29
CA LEU A 68 5.22 10.82 4.66
C LEU A 68 5.43 12.11 5.47
N THR A 69 4.51 12.38 6.38
CA THR A 69 4.62 13.52 7.31
C THR A 69 5.24 13.09 8.63
N THR A 70 5.61 14.07 9.47
CA THR A 70 6.10 13.79 10.81
C THR A 70 5.07 13.01 11.63
N ASP A 71 3.80 13.40 11.56
CA ASP A 71 2.72 12.72 12.29
C ASP A 71 2.56 11.26 11.85
N ILE A 72 2.64 10.99 10.55
CA ILE A 72 2.58 9.62 10.02
C ILE A 72 3.80 8.82 10.51
N ALA A 73 4.98 9.43 10.51
CA ALA A 73 6.19 8.76 10.97
C ALA A 73 6.09 8.38 12.46
N VAL A 74 5.58 9.28 13.28
CA VAL A 74 5.36 9.02 14.72
C VAL A 74 4.38 7.88 14.92
N GLU A 75 3.26 7.89 14.22
CA GLU A 75 2.25 6.82 14.32
C GLU A 75 2.81 5.49 13.83
N GLY A 76 3.59 5.48 12.76
CA GLY A 76 4.26 4.27 12.28
C GLY A 76 5.21 3.68 13.31
N GLY A 77 5.97 4.52 14.00
CA GLY A 77 6.84 4.09 15.10
C GLY A 77 6.06 3.50 16.27
N LYS A 78 4.93 4.10 16.61
CA LYS A 78 4.04 3.60 17.66
C LYS A 78 3.49 2.22 17.32
N ILE A 79 3.03 2.03 16.09
CA ILE A 79 2.54 0.74 15.60
C ILE A 79 3.65 -0.31 15.72
N TYR A 80 4.84 0.01 15.24
CA TYR A 80 5.98 -0.90 15.30
C TYR A 80 6.30 -1.30 16.74
N ALA A 81 6.38 -0.33 17.65
CA ALA A 81 6.69 -0.58 19.06
C ALA A 81 5.67 -1.53 19.71
N ARG A 82 4.38 -1.33 19.44
CA ARG A 82 3.32 -2.20 19.95
C ARG A 82 3.43 -3.63 19.43
N LEU A 83 3.76 -3.79 18.16
CA LEU A 83 3.93 -5.12 17.56
C LEU A 83 5.15 -5.84 18.14
N VAL A 84 6.25 -5.12 18.37
CA VAL A 84 7.45 -5.67 19.02
C VAL A 84 7.10 -6.19 20.42
N GLU A 85 6.36 -5.41 21.20
CA GLU A 85 5.94 -5.81 22.56
C GLU A 85 5.11 -7.09 22.57
N ARG A 86 4.35 -7.34 21.52
CA ARG A 86 3.52 -8.54 21.39
C ARG A 86 4.23 -9.71 20.71
N GLY A 87 5.49 -9.52 20.29
CA GLY A 87 6.21 -10.53 19.52
C GLY A 87 5.64 -10.77 18.11
N GLU A 88 4.98 -9.77 17.55
CA GLU A 88 4.32 -9.83 16.25
C GLU A 88 4.89 -8.83 15.25
N GLU A 89 6.15 -8.46 15.41
CA GLU A 89 6.77 -7.42 14.60
C GLU A 89 6.75 -7.71 13.09
N ILE A 90 6.55 -6.64 12.34
CA ILE A 90 6.63 -6.61 10.88
C ILE A 90 7.64 -5.52 10.49
N GLU A 91 7.93 -5.38 9.21
CA GLU A 91 8.87 -4.35 8.76
C GLU A 91 8.35 -2.93 9.04
N MET A 92 9.26 -2.01 9.32
CA MET A 92 8.92 -0.60 9.56
C MET A 92 8.15 0.01 8.39
N ASN A 93 8.52 -0.34 7.16
CA ASN A 93 7.82 0.17 5.97
C ASN A 93 6.33 -0.18 5.98
N ASP A 94 5.98 -1.39 6.40
CA ASP A 94 4.57 -1.80 6.51
C ASP A 94 3.84 -0.99 7.58
N CYS A 95 4.52 -0.68 8.69
CA CYS A 95 3.95 0.17 9.73
C CYS A 95 3.70 1.60 9.24
N LEU A 96 4.61 2.14 8.43
CA LEU A 96 4.46 3.47 7.85
C LEU A 96 3.33 3.51 6.82
N ILE A 97 3.17 2.45 6.04
CA ILE A 97 2.06 2.32 5.09
C ILE A 97 0.72 2.29 5.85
N ALA A 98 0.63 1.50 6.92
CA ALA A 98 -0.56 1.43 7.74
C ALA A 98 -0.86 2.78 8.40
N ALA A 99 0.15 3.46 8.93
CA ALA A 99 0.00 4.79 9.52
C ALA A 99 -0.52 5.81 8.51
N THR A 100 -0.06 5.72 7.25
CA THR A 100 -0.56 6.55 6.16
C THR A 100 -2.06 6.34 5.95
N SER A 101 -2.50 5.08 5.92
CA SER A 101 -3.92 4.73 5.78
C SER A 101 -4.76 5.32 6.90
N LEU A 102 -4.31 5.11 8.14
CA LEU A 102 -5.03 5.60 9.32
C LEU A 102 -5.09 7.13 9.36
N SER A 103 -4.08 7.83 8.88
CA SER A 103 -4.07 9.29 8.82
C SER A 103 -5.15 9.84 7.89
N LEU A 104 -5.58 9.05 6.93
CA LEU A 104 -6.65 9.39 5.99
C LEU A 104 -8.02 8.86 6.44
N ASN A 105 -8.07 8.27 7.63
CA ASN A 105 -9.23 7.56 8.14
C ASN A 105 -9.70 6.44 7.21
N ILE A 106 -8.74 5.79 6.55
CA ILE A 106 -8.98 4.64 5.69
C ILE A 106 -8.55 3.39 6.45
N HIS A 107 -9.46 2.44 6.64
CA HIS A 107 -9.22 1.22 7.40
C HIS A 107 -8.95 0.01 6.51
N LYS A 108 -9.28 0.06 5.23
CA LYS A 108 -9.05 -1.04 4.30
C LYS A 108 -7.77 -0.85 3.53
N ILE A 109 -6.89 -1.84 3.62
CA ILE A 109 -5.66 -1.92 2.83
C ILE A 109 -5.78 -3.11 1.88
N VAL A 110 -5.67 -2.85 0.58
CA VAL A 110 -5.68 -3.89 -0.46
C VAL A 110 -4.25 -4.38 -0.63
N THR A 111 -4.01 -5.62 -0.24
CA THR A 111 -2.65 -6.17 -0.15
C THR A 111 -2.64 -7.67 -0.44
N ARG A 112 -1.46 -8.21 -0.76
CA ARG A 112 -1.20 -9.65 -0.75
C ARG A 112 -0.55 -10.08 0.58
N ASP A 113 -0.11 -9.12 1.41
CA ASP A 113 0.49 -9.37 2.72
C ASP A 113 -0.54 -9.33 3.85
N ILE A 114 -1.58 -10.12 3.72
CA ILE A 114 -2.68 -10.18 4.70
C ILE A 114 -2.14 -10.47 6.10
N ASP A 115 -1.19 -11.42 6.21
CA ASP A 115 -0.64 -11.84 7.50
C ASP A 115 0.06 -10.70 8.24
N HIS A 116 0.75 -9.80 7.54
CA HIS A 116 1.41 -8.66 8.15
C HIS A 116 0.41 -7.60 8.59
N PHE A 117 -0.45 -7.16 7.68
CA PHE A 117 -1.35 -6.05 7.97
C PHE A 117 -2.49 -6.41 8.92
N CYS A 118 -2.90 -7.67 8.99
CA CYS A 118 -3.95 -8.07 9.94
C CYS A 118 -3.51 -7.98 11.40
N ARG A 119 -2.21 -7.86 11.67
CA ARG A 119 -1.68 -7.67 13.03
C ARG A 119 -1.87 -6.25 13.57
N ILE A 120 -2.24 -5.32 12.71
CA ILE A 120 -2.35 -3.90 13.06
C ILE A 120 -3.79 -3.56 13.44
N GLU A 121 -3.98 -2.93 14.60
CA GLU A 121 -5.29 -2.49 15.06
C GLU A 121 -5.90 -1.49 14.09
N ASN A 122 -7.20 -1.58 13.88
CA ASN A 122 -8.00 -0.70 13.03
C ASN A 122 -7.69 -0.82 11.54
N ILE A 123 -6.93 -1.83 11.13
CA ILE A 123 -6.66 -2.13 9.74
C ILE A 123 -7.37 -3.42 9.34
N GLU A 124 -8.11 -3.36 8.25
CA GLU A 124 -8.73 -4.51 7.59
C GLU A 124 -7.93 -4.78 6.32
N ALA A 125 -7.14 -5.85 6.33
CA ALA A 125 -6.36 -6.27 5.17
C ALA A 125 -7.23 -7.14 4.27
N VAL A 126 -7.35 -6.74 3.01
CA VAL A 126 -8.20 -7.43 2.03
C VAL A 126 -7.43 -7.65 0.74
N THR A 127 -7.81 -8.69 0.00
CA THR A 127 -7.28 -8.92 -1.35
C THR A 127 -8.16 -8.18 -2.37
N PRO A 128 -7.67 -7.97 -3.61
CA PRO A 128 -8.53 -7.40 -4.66
C PRO A 128 -9.81 -8.23 -4.88
N GLU A 129 -9.69 -9.54 -4.79
CA GLU A 129 -10.82 -10.46 -4.97
C GLU A 129 -11.88 -10.29 -3.88
N ASP A 130 -11.45 -10.01 -2.64
CA ASP A 130 -12.38 -9.75 -1.53
C ASP A 130 -13.26 -8.52 -1.77
N LEU A 131 -12.76 -7.57 -2.56
CA LEU A 131 -13.50 -6.36 -2.93
C LEU A 131 -14.28 -6.52 -4.23
N GLY A 132 -14.24 -7.69 -4.87
CA GLY A 132 -14.94 -7.95 -6.11
C GLY A 132 -14.24 -7.38 -7.35
N PHE A 133 -12.97 -7.10 -7.24
CA PHE A 133 -12.18 -6.59 -8.37
C PHE A 133 -11.82 -7.70 -9.34
#